data_cc2b2f240ab883ad7fc48ada350fcd1c
#
_entry.id   cc2b2f240ab883ad7fc48ada350fcd1c
#
_cell.length_a   1.000
_cell.length_b   1.000
_cell.length_c   1.000
_cell.angle_alpha   90.00
_cell.angle_beta   90.00
_cell.angle_gamma   90.00
#
_symmetry.space_group_name_H-M   'P 1'
#
loop_
_entity.id
_entity.type
_entity.pdbx_description
1 polymer ?
#
loop_
_entity_poly.entity_id
_entity_poly.type
_entity_poly.pdbx_seq_one_letter_code
_entity_poly.pdbx_strand_id
1 'polypeptide(L)'
;DDIDALADIAHRESLWLHVDAAWGGTCLFSNEHRRLMDGVEKADSVCWDAHKMMGVPLICSAFLVKEPDVLRRLCDHTNVAHYLFHADAELDDLGRYSLQCARRNDALKLWIDWRARGDAGWARMVDERMADADHLQRNVEAHPSLEMMSSRMWTNVCFRYTVSDDEVNLNTLNTEIRNRLIQEGSFMVSRSNIGDDVVQRSLIH
;
A
#
# COMPACT_ATOMS: atom_id res chain seq x y z
N ASP A 1 -6.46 -8.13 8.32
CA ASP A 1 -7.20 -9.34 7.91
C ASP A 1 -6.30 -10.56 8.12
N ASP A 2 -6.90 -11.69 8.41
CA ASP A 2 -6.21 -12.98 8.51
C ASP A 2 -6.09 -13.58 7.10
N ILE A 3 -4.95 -13.32 6.45
CA ILE A 3 -4.71 -13.76 5.07
C ILE A 3 -4.67 -15.29 5.02
N ASP A 4 -4.15 -15.94 6.04
CA ASP A 4 -4.02 -17.38 6.11
C ASP A 4 -5.40 -18.06 6.09
N ALA A 5 -6.32 -17.60 6.95
CA ALA A 5 -7.70 -18.08 6.98
C ALA A 5 -8.46 -17.80 5.67
N LEU A 6 -8.23 -16.63 5.06
CA LEU A 6 -8.84 -16.28 3.76
C LEU A 6 -8.30 -17.17 2.64
N ALA A 7 -7.01 -17.50 2.66
CA ALA A 7 -6.39 -18.40 1.69
C ALA A 7 -6.96 -19.82 1.78
N ASP A 8 -7.19 -20.31 2.99
CA ASP A 8 -7.80 -21.63 3.19
C ASP A 8 -9.24 -21.69 2.64
N ILE A 9 -10.01 -20.61 2.80
CA ILE A 9 -11.35 -20.48 2.23
C ILE A 9 -11.27 -20.42 0.70
N ALA A 10 -10.43 -19.55 0.16
CA ALA A 10 -10.28 -19.40 -1.29
C ALA A 10 -9.89 -20.73 -1.97
N HIS A 11 -8.94 -21.45 -1.38
CA HIS A 11 -8.49 -22.73 -1.87
C HIS A 11 -9.62 -23.80 -1.85
N ARG A 12 -10.36 -23.89 -0.72
CA ARG A 12 -11.49 -24.82 -0.59
C ARG A 12 -12.59 -24.56 -1.62
N GLU A 13 -12.86 -23.29 -1.89
CA GLU A 13 -13.92 -22.86 -2.82
C GLU A 13 -13.41 -22.68 -4.26
N SER A 14 -12.15 -23.03 -4.54
CA SER A 14 -11.50 -22.88 -5.87
C SER A 14 -11.57 -21.41 -6.38
N LEU A 15 -11.41 -20.45 -5.48
CA LEU A 15 -11.38 -19.03 -5.79
C LEU A 15 -9.94 -18.54 -5.95
N TRP A 16 -9.76 -17.52 -6.80
CA TRP A 16 -8.50 -16.80 -6.93
C TRP A 16 -8.36 -15.82 -5.75
N LEU A 17 -7.30 -15.96 -4.96
CA LEU A 17 -6.98 -15.01 -3.90
C LEU A 17 -6.00 -13.96 -4.41
N HIS A 18 -6.45 -12.72 -4.48
CA HIS A 18 -5.59 -11.56 -4.68
C HIS A 18 -5.40 -10.80 -3.38
N VAL A 19 -4.15 -10.49 -3.05
CA VAL A 19 -3.81 -9.64 -1.90
C VAL A 19 -3.37 -8.27 -2.39
N ASP A 20 -4.18 -7.25 -2.10
CA ASP A 20 -3.76 -5.86 -2.28
C ASP A 20 -2.80 -5.46 -1.15
N ALA A 21 -1.52 -5.61 -1.41
CA ALA A 21 -0.43 -5.24 -0.53
C ALA A 21 0.27 -3.94 -0.96
N ALA A 22 -0.43 -3.12 -1.75
CA ALA A 22 0.11 -1.92 -2.36
C ALA A 22 0.79 -0.98 -1.36
N TRP A 23 0.21 -0.83 -0.17
CA TRP A 23 0.81 -0.08 0.94
C TRP A 23 1.53 -0.99 1.94
N GLY A 24 0.81 -1.98 2.46
CA GLY A 24 1.25 -2.80 3.59
C GLY A 24 2.32 -3.84 3.25
N GLY A 25 2.48 -4.24 1.99
CA GLY A 25 3.44 -5.27 1.58
C GLY A 25 4.89 -4.96 1.93
N THR A 26 5.22 -3.68 2.11
CA THR A 26 6.55 -3.23 2.55
C THR A 26 6.92 -3.74 3.95
N CYS A 27 5.94 -4.16 4.78
CA CYS A 27 6.22 -4.73 6.11
C CYS A 27 7.04 -6.03 6.04
N LEU A 28 7.02 -6.72 4.91
CA LEU A 28 7.82 -7.95 4.70
C LEU A 28 9.33 -7.72 4.81
N PHE A 29 9.81 -6.49 4.66
CA PHE A 29 11.23 -6.16 4.86
C PHE A 29 11.63 -6.07 6.33
N SER A 30 10.68 -5.84 7.25
CA SER A 30 10.94 -5.80 8.69
C SER A 30 10.82 -7.20 9.31
N ASN A 31 11.82 -7.60 10.10
CA ASN A 31 11.73 -8.83 10.86
C ASN A 31 10.69 -8.76 11.99
N GLU A 32 10.44 -7.56 12.52
CA GLU A 32 9.48 -7.32 13.59
C GLU A 32 8.04 -7.33 13.07
N HIS A 33 7.81 -6.73 11.89
CA HIS A 33 6.45 -6.45 11.40
C HIS A 33 5.99 -7.38 10.27
N ARG A 34 6.87 -8.20 9.68
CA ARG A 34 6.53 -9.08 8.55
C ARG A 34 5.36 -10.03 8.81
N ARG A 35 5.14 -10.40 10.08
CA ARG A 35 4.02 -11.24 10.51
C ARG A 35 2.63 -10.67 10.18
N LEU A 36 2.54 -9.36 9.92
CA LEU A 36 1.30 -8.72 9.49
C LEU A 36 0.83 -9.20 8.11
N MET A 37 1.71 -9.88 7.38
CA MET A 37 1.45 -10.47 6.07
C MET A 37 1.57 -12.00 6.08
N ASP A 38 1.47 -12.65 7.25
CA ASP A 38 1.48 -14.11 7.34
C ASP A 38 0.35 -14.68 6.48
N GLY A 39 0.67 -15.73 5.70
CA GLY A 39 -0.25 -16.34 4.73
C GLY A 39 -0.19 -15.72 3.32
N VAL A 40 0.53 -14.61 3.09
CA VAL A 40 0.61 -13.97 1.76
C VAL A 40 1.23 -14.89 0.70
N GLU A 41 2.09 -15.82 1.09
CA GLU A 41 2.69 -16.81 0.20
C GLU A 41 1.68 -17.83 -0.36
N LYS A 42 0.48 -17.91 0.24
CA LYS A 42 -0.63 -18.73 -0.26
C LYS A 42 -1.45 -18.03 -1.35
N ALA A 43 -1.34 -16.69 -1.46
CA ALA A 43 -2.09 -15.92 -2.45
C ALA A 43 -1.71 -16.30 -3.90
N ASP A 44 -2.68 -16.25 -4.81
CA ASP A 44 -2.46 -16.47 -6.24
C ASP A 44 -1.82 -15.24 -6.90
N SER A 45 -2.12 -14.06 -6.39
CA SER A 45 -1.49 -12.82 -6.85
C SER A 45 -1.40 -11.78 -5.74
N VAL A 46 -0.39 -10.92 -5.85
CA VAL A 46 -0.13 -9.82 -4.92
C VAL A 46 0.22 -8.57 -5.71
N CYS A 47 -0.37 -7.43 -5.38
CA CYS A 47 0.16 -6.13 -5.84
C CYS A 47 0.96 -5.46 -4.72
N TRP A 48 2.04 -4.78 -5.11
CA TRP A 48 2.91 -4.05 -4.20
C TRP A 48 3.45 -2.78 -4.88
N ASP A 49 3.35 -1.64 -4.17
CA ASP A 49 3.73 -0.35 -4.73
C ASP A 49 4.94 0.24 -4.00
N ALA A 50 6.12 0.09 -4.59
CA ALA A 50 7.35 0.68 -4.07
C ALA A 50 7.30 2.23 -4.04
N HIS A 51 6.47 2.83 -4.91
CA HIS A 51 6.25 4.29 -4.91
C HIS A 51 5.35 4.81 -3.79
N LYS A 52 4.83 3.92 -2.92
CA LYS A 52 4.09 4.28 -1.70
C LYS A 52 5.04 4.35 -0.51
N MET A 53 4.99 3.39 0.38
CA MET A 53 5.74 3.42 1.64
C MET A 53 7.26 3.48 1.45
N MET A 54 7.81 2.86 0.42
CA MET A 54 9.25 2.92 0.17
C MET A 54 9.73 4.27 -0.39
N GLY A 55 8.82 5.12 -0.87
CA GLY A 55 9.15 6.46 -1.36
C GLY A 55 9.90 6.46 -2.70
N VAL A 56 9.92 5.35 -3.43
CA VAL A 56 10.45 5.31 -4.80
C VAL A 56 9.63 6.26 -5.67
N PRO A 57 10.22 7.07 -6.56
CA PRO A 57 9.46 8.00 -7.39
C PRO A 57 8.39 7.33 -8.24
N LEU A 58 7.23 7.97 -8.35
CA LEU A 58 6.08 7.51 -9.15
C LEU A 58 6.47 7.32 -10.62
N ILE A 59 6.02 6.28 -11.28
CA ILE A 59 5.26 5.13 -10.86
C ILE A 59 6.24 3.97 -10.65
N CYS A 60 6.07 3.18 -9.58
CA CYS A 60 6.85 1.96 -9.39
C CYS A 60 5.99 0.95 -8.62
N SER A 61 5.36 0.03 -9.35
CA SER A 61 4.48 -1.01 -8.82
C SER A 61 4.91 -2.36 -9.34
N ALA A 62 4.71 -3.41 -8.54
CA ALA A 62 4.87 -4.77 -8.94
C ALA A 62 3.53 -5.53 -8.80
N PHE A 63 3.21 -6.31 -9.81
CA PHE A 63 2.14 -7.30 -9.77
C PHE A 63 2.78 -8.68 -9.84
N LEU A 64 2.68 -9.41 -8.76
CA LEU A 64 3.28 -10.73 -8.59
C LEU A 64 2.20 -11.79 -8.75
N VAL A 65 2.52 -12.86 -9.46
CA VAL A 65 1.64 -14.01 -9.62
C VAL A 65 2.38 -15.28 -9.23
N LYS A 66 1.69 -16.20 -8.59
CA LYS A 66 2.26 -17.47 -8.13
C LYS A 66 2.53 -18.42 -9.28
N GLU A 67 1.61 -18.52 -10.24
CA GLU A 67 1.76 -19.35 -11.42
C GLU A 67 2.50 -18.59 -12.52
N PRO A 68 3.69 -19.05 -12.96
CA PRO A 68 4.57 -18.28 -13.85
C PRO A 68 3.94 -17.85 -15.18
N ASP A 69 3.11 -18.73 -15.78
CA ASP A 69 2.58 -18.52 -17.13
C ASP A 69 1.27 -17.71 -17.19
N VAL A 70 0.69 -17.34 -16.05
CA VAL A 70 -0.60 -16.63 -16.01
C VAL A 70 -0.54 -15.33 -16.80
N LEU A 71 0.44 -14.48 -16.53
CA LEU A 71 0.55 -13.19 -17.23
C LEU A 71 0.79 -13.35 -18.73
N ARG A 72 1.61 -14.33 -19.11
CA ARG A 72 1.86 -14.62 -20.51
C ARG A 72 0.59 -15.08 -21.22
N ARG A 73 -0.17 -16.00 -20.64
CA ARG A 73 -1.44 -16.46 -21.22
C ARG A 73 -2.47 -15.35 -21.40
N LEU A 74 -2.45 -14.36 -20.52
CA LEU A 74 -3.41 -13.23 -20.53
C LEU A 74 -2.96 -12.07 -21.42
N CYS A 75 -1.66 -11.83 -21.51
CA CYS A 75 -1.10 -10.61 -22.09
C CYS A 75 -0.36 -10.85 -23.42
N ASP A 76 -0.12 -12.11 -23.84
CA ASP A 76 0.62 -12.39 -25.06
C ASP A 76 -0.16 -11.97 -26.31
N HIS A 77 0.32 -10.94 -26.97
CA HIS A 77 -0.25 -10.37 -28.20
C HIS A 77 0.47 -10.85 -29.48
N THR A 78 1.30 -11.91 -29.40
CA THR A 78 2.09 -12.40 -30.53
C THR A 78 1.24 -12.64 -31.77
N ASN A 79 0.03 -13.15 -31.60
CA ASN A 79 -0.90 -13.44 -32.69
C ASN A 79 -1.49 -12.19 -33.38
N VAL A 80 -1.38 -11.03 -32.76
CA VAL A 80 -1.96 -9.77 -33.27
C VAL A 80 -0.86 -8.79 -33.68
N ALA A 81 0.26 -8.81 -32.99
CA ALA A 81 1.35 -7.86 -33.15
C ALA A 81 2.68 -8.54 -33.56
N HIS A 82 2.66 -9.35 -34.62
CA HIS A 82 3.84 -10.09 -35.11
C HIS A 82 5.03 -9.19 -35.46
N TYR A 83 4.80 -7.91 -35.73
CA TYR A 83 5.84 -6.95 -36.00
C TYR A 83 6.61 -6.48 -34.76
N LEU A 84 6.05 -6.73 -33.58
CA LEU A 84 6.66 -6.40 -32.30
C LEU A 84 7.24 -7.63 -31.58
N PHE A 85 6.54 -8.76 -31.68
CA PHE A 85 6.88 -9.96 -30.93
C PHE A 85 7.19 -11.09 -31.91
N HIS A 86 8.43 -11.55 -31.91
CA HIS A 86 8.89 -12.63 -32.76
C HIS A 86 8.87 -13.96 -31.99
N ALA A 87 8.23 -14.97 -32.57
CA ALA A 87 8.10 -16.29 -31.95
C ALA A 87 9.43 -17.05 -31.82
N ASP A 88 10.42 -16.66 -32.64
CA ASP A 88 11.76 -17.24 -32.72
C ASP A 88 12.84 -16.43 -31.98
N ALA A 89 12.42 -15.42 -31.19
CA ALA A 89 13.36 -14.63 -30.40
C ALA A 89 14.01 -15.50 -29.31
N GLU A 90 15.34 -15.48 -29.25
CA GLU A 90 16.11 -16.22 -28.22
C GLU A 90 15.87 -15.66 -26.80
N LEU A 91 15.46 -14.41 -26.69
CA LEU A 91 15.15 -13.75 -25.43
C LEU A 91 13.63 -13.64 -25.27
N ASP A 92 13.15 -13.98 -24.09
CA ASP A 92 11.74 -13.82 -23.75
C ASP A 92 11.40 -12.31 -23.67
N ASP A 93 10.47 -11.89 -24.51
CA ASP A 93 10.07 -10.49 -24.61
C ASP A 93 9.13 -10.13 -23.47
N LEU A 94 9.56 -9.21 -22.60
CA LEU A 94 8.81 -8.76 -21.43
C LEU A 94 7.47 -8.13 -21.78
N GLY A 95 7.26 -7.66 -23.01
CA GLY A 95 5.99 -7.17 -23.52
C GLY A 95 4.88 -8.22 -23.50
N ARG A 96 5.26 -9.50 -23.54
CA ARG A 96 4.30 -10.62 -23.50
C ARG A 96 3.67 -10.85 -22.13
N TYR A 97 4.21 -10.21 -21.08
CA TYR A 97 3.73 -10.28 -19.70
C TYR A 97 2.97 -9.04 -19.26
N SER A 98 2.64 -8.14 -20.18
CA SER A 98 2.01 -6.86 -19.87
C SER A 98 0.97 -6.48 -20.94
N LEU A 99 -0.05 -5.75 -20.52
CA LEU A 99 -1.01 -5.14 -21.44
C LEU A 99 -0.42 -3.95 -22.23
N GLN A 100 0.75 -3.46 -21.86
CA GLN A 100 1.42 -2.31 -22.49
C GLN A 100 2.52 -2.79 -23.41
N CYS A 101 2.49 -2.39 -24.69
CA CYS A 101 3.55 -2.70 -25.67
C CYS A 101 4.89 -2.07 -25.27
N ALA A 102 4.88 -0.89 -24.67
CA ALA A 102 6.07 -0.20 -24.20
C ALA A 102 5.82 0.44 -22.84
N ARG A 103 6.81 0.35 -21.96
CA ARG A 103 6.77 0.94 -20.60
C ARG A 103 8.08 1.67 -20.31
N ARG A 104 7.98 2.66 -19.44
CA ARG A 104 9.15 3.28 -18.84
C ARG A 104 9.90 2.24 -18.00
N ASN A 105 11.22 2.36 -17.92
CA ASN A 105 12.04 1.49 -17.08
C ASN A 105 11.93 1.90 -15.59
N ASP A 106 10.75 1.72 -15.02
CA ASP A 106 10.49 2.08 -13.62
C ASP A 106 11.22 1.15 -12.63
N ALA A 107 11.58 -0.05 -13.06
CA ALA A 107 12.40 -0.98 -12.28
C ALA A 107 13.79 -0.41 -11.93
N LEU A 108 14.35 0.44 -12.80
CA LEU A 108 15.65 1.07 -12.55
C LEU A 108 15.61 1.97 -11.30
N LYS A 109 14.51 2.68 -11.06
CA LYS A 109 14.34 3.52 -9.86
C LYS A 109 14.43 2.68 -8.58
N LEU A 110 13.70 1.57 -8.55
CA LEU A 110 13.72 0.62 -7.44
C LEU A 110 15.10 0.01 -7.25
N TRP A 111 15.76 -0.39 -8.34
CA TRP A 111 17.09 -0.98 -8.29
C TRP A 111 18.13 -0.01 -7.71
N ILE A 112 18.12 1.27 -8.13
CA ILE A 112 19.04 2.30 -7.63
C ILE A 112 18.84 2.49 -6.13
N ASP A 113 17.59 2.64 -5.71
CA ASP A 113 17.24 2.88 -4.30
C ASP A 113 17.60 1.65 -3.44
N TRP A 114 17.34 0.45 -3.95
CA TRP A 114 17.75 -0.79 -3.27
C TRP A 114 19.26 -0.91 -3.13
N ARG A 115 20.01 -0.56 -4.18
CA ARG A 115 21.47 -0.53 -4.13
C ARG A 115 22.00 0.47 -3.11
N ALA A 116 21.32 1.59 -2.91
CA ALA A 116 21.71 2.62 -1.97
C ALA A 116 21.41 2.25 -0.51
N ARG A 117 20.25 1.65 -0.24
CA ARG A 117 19.77 1.36 1.12
C ARG A 117 20.11 -0.05 1.59
N GLY A 118 20.05 -1.03 0.71
CA GLY A 118 20.12 -2.46 1.03
C GLY A 118 18.93 -2.96 1.84
N ASP A 119 18.85 -4.26 2.07
CA ASP A 119 17.76 -4.88 2.82
C ASP A 119 17.66 -4.34 4.26
N ALA A 120 18.80 -4.15 4.91
CA ALA A 120 18.84 -3.58 6.26
C ALA A 120 18.37 -2.12 6.32
N GLY A 121 18.57 -1.35 5.25
CA GLY A 121 18.06 0.02 5.14
C GLY A 121 16.55 0.05 5.00
N TRP A 122 15.98 -0.88 4.24
CA TRP A 122 14.53 -1.02 4.10
C TRP A 122 13.89 -1.50 5.39
N ALA A 123 14.49 -2.48 6.10
CA ALA A 123 14.01 -2.93 7.40
C ALA A 123 13.93 -1.77 8.40
N ARG A 124 15.02 -1.01 8.56
CA ARG A 124 15.03 0.16 9.46
C ARG A 124 13.98 1.20 9.09
N MET A 125 13.80 1.49 7.81
CA MET A 125 12.78 2.45 7.37
C MET A 125 11.38 2.00 7.80
N VAL A 126 11.03 0.72 7.64
CA VAL A 126 9.75 0.18 8.09
C VAL A 126 9.59 0.33 9.60
N ASP A 127 10.60 -0.06 10.37
CA ASP A 127 10.57 0.00 11.83
C ASP A 127 10.43 1.45 12.32
N GLU A 128 11.14 2.41 11.69
CA GLU A 128 11.00 3.85 11.98
C GLU A 128 9.58 4.36 11.68
N ARG A 129 8.99 4.02 10.52
CA ARG A 129 7.62 4.45 10.19
C ARG A 129 6.59 3.87 11.16
N MET A 130 6.78 2.64 11.62
CA MET A 130 5.93 2.04 12.65
C MET A 130 6.06 2.77 14.00
N ALA A 131 7.28 3.12 14.38
CA ALA A 131 7.53 3.90 15.60
C ALA A 131 6.92 5.31 15.52
N ASP A 132 7.00 5.97 14.36
CA ASP A 132 6.36 7.27 14.12
C ASP A 132 4.83 7.18 14.23
N ALA A 133 4.23 6.13 13.67
CA ALA A 133 2.80 5.90 13.78
C ALA A 133 2.35 5.63 15.22
N ASP A 134 3.14 4.89 15.97
CA ASP A 134 2.92 4.63 17.39
C ASP A 134 3.05 5.91 18.23
N HIS A 135 4.03 6.75 17.90
CA HIS A 135 4.19 8.05 18.54
C HIS A 135 2.97 8.96 18.27
N LEU A 136 2.49 9.03 17.02
CA LEU A 136 1.30 9.81 16.69
C LEU A 136 0.07 9.29 17.45
N GLN A 137 -0.15 7.98 17.48
CA GLN A 137 -1.26 7.37 18.21
C GLN A 137 -1.23 7.79 19.70
N ARG A 138 -0.09 7.64 20.38
CA ARG A 138 0.05 8.05 21.79
C ARG A 138 -0.24 9.52 22.01
N ASN A 139 0.16 10.39 21.10
CA ASN A 139 -0.13 11.82 21.20
C ASN A 139 -1.62 12.12 21.02
N VAL A 140 -2.29 11.43 20.11
CA VAL A 140 -3.74 11.53 19.93
C VAL A 140 -4.47 11.09 21.20
N GLU A 141 -4.11 9.92 21.74
CA GLU A 141 -4.72 9.36 22.95
C GLU A 141 -4.49 10.21 24.21
N ALA A 142 -3.36 10.92 24.28
CA ALA A 142 -3.03 11.81 25.38
C ALA A 142 -3.70 13.20 25.27
N HIS A 143 -4.20 13.58 24.12
CA HIS A 143 -4.76 14.91 23.89
C HIS A 143 -6.24 14.98 24.26
N PRO A 144 -6.68 15.95 25.13
CA PRO A 144 -8.05 15.98 25.66
C PRO A 144 -9.14 16.24 24.61
N SER A 145 -8.78 16.78 23.46
CA SER A 145 -9.72 17.11 22.37
C SER A 145 -9.51 16.26 21.12
N LEU A 146 -8.76 15.15 21.20
CA LEU A 146 -8.60 14.22 20.11
C LEU A 146 -9.10 12.83 20.51
N GLU A 147 -9.67 12.12 19.56
CA GLU A 147 -10.23 10.79 19.76
C GLU A 147 -9.76 9.86 18.63
N MET A 148 -9.24 8.69 19.02
CA MET A 148 -8.97 7.63 18.06
C MET A 148 -10.27 7.04 17.53
N MET A 149 -10.44 7.00 16.21
CA MET A 149 -11.67 6.54 15.56
C MET A 149 -11.62 5.07 15.15
N SER A 150 -10.45 4.45 15.19
CA SER A 150 -10.26 3.02 14.97
C SER A 150 -8.97 2.55 15.64
N SER A 151 -8.87 1.24 15.85
CA SER A 151 -7.59 0.63 16.20
C SER A 151 -6.59 0.93 15.09
N ARG A 152 -5.35 1.28 15.48
CA ARG A 152 -4.29 1.51 14.49
C ARG A 152 -3.96 0.21 13.75
N MET A 153 -4.05 0.27 12.45
CA MET A 153 -3.65 -0.79 11.55
C MET A 153 -2.44 -0.32 10.75
N TRP A 154 -1.31 -1.00 10.90
CA TRP A 154 -0.06 -0.66 10.21
C TRP A 154 0.37 0.78 10.55
N THR A 155 0.66 1.62 9.57
CA THR A 155 1.02 3.04 9.73
C THR A 155 -0.15 3.99 9.55
N ASN A 156 -1.39 3.50 9.61
CA ASN A 156 -2.60 4.28 9.42
C ASN A 156 -3.20 4.67 10.78
N VAL A 157 -3.24 5.98 11.07
CA VAL A 157 -3.81 6.54 12.31
C VAL A 157 -5.03 7.37 11.95
N CYS A 158 -6.20 6.91 12.38
CA CYS A 158 -7.49 7.57 12.17
C CYS A 158 -7.98 8.21 13.46
N PHE A 159 -8.16 9.51 13.46
CA PHE A 159 -8.60 10.27 14.62
C PHE A 159 -9.48 11.46 14.21
N ARG A 160 -10.18 12.02 15.16
CA ARG A 160 -10.93 13.28 14.97
C ARG A 160 -10.71 14.25 16.14
N TYR A 161 -10.96 15.49 15.89
CA TYR A 161 -11.06 16.51 16.92
C TYR A 161 -12.48 16.51 17.51
N THR A 162 -12.57 16.61 18.82
CA THR A 162 -13.83 16.60 19.57
C THR A 162 -13.96 17.86 20.45
N VAL A 163 -15.19 18.27 20.69
CA VAL A 163 -15.55 19.37 21.60
C VAL A 163 -16.67 18.91 22.52
N SER A 164 -16.78 19.54 23.68
CA SER A 164 -17.81 19.23 24.68
C SER A 164 -19.17 19.86 24.37
N ASP A 165 -19.30 20.59 23.27
CA ASP A 165 -20.52 21.26 22.84
C ASP A 165 -21.31 20.38 21.90
N ASP A 166 -22.45 19.85 22.36
CA ASP A 166 -23.32 18.94 21.61
C ASP A 166 -24.02 19.62 20.39
N GLU A 167 -24.03 20.96 20.32
CA GLU A 167 -24.58 21.68 19.18
C GLU A 167 -23.62 21.73 17.98
N VAL A 168 -22.33 21.40 18.19
CA VAL A 168 -21.31 21.41 17.15
C VAL A 168 -21.38 20.13 16.30
N ASN A 169 -21.55 20.30 15.00
CA ASN A 169 -21.43 19.19 14.06
C ASN A 169 -19.95 18.81 13.86
N LEU A 170 -19.53 17.70 14.47
CA LEU A 170 -18.14 17.25 14.43
C LEU A 170 -17.65 16.94 13.00
N ASN A 171 -18.50 16.49 12.09
CA ASN A 171 -18.14 16.23 10.70
C ASN A 171 -17.77 17.52 9.96
N THR A 172 -18.58 18.56 10.17
CA THR A 172 -18.29 19.88 9.62
C THR A 172 -17.02 20.46 10.22
N LEU A 173 -16.88 20.42 11.56
CA LEU A 173 -15.69 20.89 12.25
C LEU A 173 -14.40 20.22 11.74
N ASN A 174 -14.39 18.89 11.67
CA ASN A 174 -13.20 18.15 11.22
C ASN A 174 -12.89 18.39 9.73
N THR A 175 -13.91 18.60 8.91
CA THR A 175 -13.72 19.01 7.52
C THR A 175 -13.05 20.38 7.41
N GLU A 176 -13.52 21.35 8.19
CA GLU A 176 -12.98 22.72 8.21
C GLU A 176 -11.54 22.78 8.75
N ILE A 177 -11.27 22.05 9.85
CA ILE A 177 -9.90 21.92 10.40
C ILE A 177 -8.94 21.44 9.31
N ARG A 178 -9.25 20.34 8.65
CA ARG A 178 -8.41 19.79 7.59
C ARG A 178 -8.20 20.79 6.45
N ASN A 179 -9.26 21.44 5.98
CA ASN A 179 -9.17 22.38 4.88
C ASN A 179 -8.32 23.60 5.26
N ARG A 180 -8.46 24.12 6.49
CA ARG A 180 -7.67 25.21 7.01
C ARG A 180 -6.19 24.88 7.10
N LEU A 181 -5.84 23.70 7.65
CA LEU A 181 -4.44 23.24 7.73
C LEU A 181 -3.76 23.20 6.37
N ILE A 182 -4.49 22.76 5.34
CA ILE A 182 -3.97 22.70 3.96
C ILE A 182 -3.84 24.11 3.36
N GLN A 183 -4.84 24.97 3.55
CA GLN A 183 -4.80 26.35 3.03
C GLN A 183 -3.67 27.16 3.65
N GLU A 184 -3.40 26.99 4.94
CA GLU A 184 -2.32 27.63 5.65
C GLU A 184 -0.95 27.02 5.32
N GLY A 185 -0.91 25.86 4.67
CA GLY A 185 0.32 25.13 4.37
C GLY A 185 1.02 24.58 5.60
N SER A 186 0.33 24.52 6.74
CA SER A 186 0.89 24.09 8.02
C SER A 186 1.06 22.58 8.10
N PHE A 187 0.07 21.84 7.58
CA PHE A 187 0.05 20.39 7.61
C PHE A 187 -0.87 19.81 6.53
N MET A 188 -0.47 18.67 5.94
CA MET A 188 -1.30 17.96 4.99
C MET A 188 -1.72 16.61 5.58
N VAL A 189 -3.00 16.45 5.82
CA VAL A 189 -3.62 15.20 6.29
C VAL A 189 -4.76 14.80 5.37
N SER A 190 -4.91 13.52 5.12
CA SER A 190 -6.05 12.99 4.38
C SER A 190 -7.30 13.01 5.24
N ARG A 191 -8.45 13.11 4.59
CA ARG A 191 -9.76 12.92 5.20
C ARG A 191 -10.36 11.59 4.70
N SER A 192 -11.04 10.89 5.58
CA SER A 192 -11.79 9.68 5.27
C SER A 192 -13.09 9.65 6.08
N ASN A 193 -13.92 8.65 5.85
CA ASN A 193 -15.09 8.39 6.68
C ASN A 193 -14.94 7.01 7.31
N ILE A 194 -15.39 6.90 8.57
CA ILE A 194 -15.60 5.63 9.26
C ILE A 194 -17.07 5.59 9.64
N GLY A 195 -17.87 4.79 8.93
CA GLY A 195 -19.32 4.91 8.96
C GLY A 195 -19.73 6.30 8.48
N ASP A 196 -20.54 7.00 9.30
CA ASP A 196 -21.00 8.36 9.01
C ASP A 196 -20.05 9.45 9.55
N ASP A 197 -18.99 9.08 10.27
CA ASP A 197 -18.05 10.02 10.88
C ASP A 197 -16.92 10.42 9.96
N VAL A 198 -16.69 11.73 9.86
CA VAL A 198 -15.52 12.31 9.17
C VAL A 198 -14.32 12.26 10.09
N VAL A 199 -13.22 11.68 9.58
CA VAL A 199 -11.98 11.51 10.34
C VAL A 199 -10.78 12.07 9.61
N GLN A 200 -9.78 12.52 10.36
CA GLN A 200 -8.43 12.75 9.88
C GLN A 200 -7.74 11.40 9.72
N ARG A 201 -7.17 11.13 8.56
CA ARG A 201 -6.42 9.92 8.31
C ARG A 201 -4.98 10.27 7.99
N SER A 202 -4.10 10.01 8.94
CA SER A 202 -2.66 10.15 8.77
C SER A 202 -2.06 8.82 8.34
N LEU A 203 -1.41 8.82 7.18
CA LEU A 203 -0.60 7.71 6.68
C LEU A 203 0.87 8.11 6.83
N ILE A 204 1.60 7.41 7.69
CA ILE A 204 3.03 7.64 7.88
C ILE A 204 3.80 6.86 6.82
N HIS A 205 4.65 7.57 6.06
CA HIS A 205 5.44 7.00 4.95
C HIS A 205 6.75 7.76 4.71
#